data_0624c545a1e4ead192d70e9d0607db02
#
_entry.id   0624c545a1e4ead192d70e9d0607db02
#
_cell.length_a   1.000
_cell.length_b   1.000
_cell.length_c   1.000
_cell.angle_alpha   90.00
_cell.angle_beta   90.00
_cell.angle_gamma   90.00
#
_symmetry.space_group_name_H-M   'P 1'
#
loop_
_entity.id
_entity.type
_entity.pdbx_description
1 polymer ?
#
loop_
_entity_poly.entity_id
_entity_poly.type
_entity_poly.pdbx_seq_one_letter_code
_entity_poly.pdbx_strand_id
1 'polypeptide(L)'
;MRRDIYEGVQLYVNQKIKPNYAELARQYRSDYRTVKSAYEQGIKNKKNGEQKRKVKNSRPSKFDPFNPIIEEKLLLGCSAKAIFKFIEKKGFEGKYTIVREYCKDHKAEKIKQATIRVTHQPALAGQVDWKEEMKLISREDEIYQFNLFLYVLPYSKKKYITLTFDRKQDTLFYCLHEAFYHTGGIPQEIWFDNMKTVVDQSRTQFRKVHFNNRFYAFSKDAGFVPISCRAYRPQTKGSVEALARTMERLRVYNYEFSNQQELIKIIDEFCEELNQETSQATERIPNELWLEKEKEYLHLLPSHLLKPYFEEDIRRIVSKESMVHFRKCKYSVDPKYIGCEVDLKVSDSENHINI
;
A
#
# COMPACT_ATOMS: atom_id res chain seq x y z
N MET A 1 42.72 10.07 -10.63
CA MET A 1 42.53 11.48 -11.06
C MET A 1 41.57 12.14 -10.10
N ARG A 2 41.83 13.39 -9.68
CA ARG A 2 40.94 14.13 -8.77
C ARG A 2 39.63 14.44 -9.51
N ARG A 3 38.49 14.10 -8.89
CA ARG A 3 37.14 14.19 -9.48
C ARG A 3 36.72 15.65 -9.76
N ASP A 4 37.06 16.56 -8.86
CA ASP A 4 36.80 18.00 -8.96
C ASP A 4 37.41 18.63 -10.21
N ILE A 5 38.68 18.26 -10.53
CA ILE A 5 39.38 18.76 -11.74
C ILE A 5 38.72 18.18 -13.00
N TYR A 6 38.34 16.90 -12.98
CA TYR A 6 37.70 16.29 -14.11
C TYR A 6 36.33 16.92 -14.42
N GLU A 7 35.51 17.15 -13.40
CA GLU A 7 34.18 17.77 -13.55
C GLU A 7 34.29 19.23 -14.05
N GLY A 8 35.21 19.99 -13.51
CA GLY A 8 35.43 21.37 -13.94
C GLY A 8 35.93 21.48 -15.38
N VAL A 9 36.76 20.55 -15.80
CA VAL A 9 37.29 20.52 -17.18
C VAL A 9 36.24 20.03 -18.19
N GLN A 10 35.25 19.22 -17.80
CA GLN A 10 34.17 18.75 -18.66
C GLN A 10 33.33 19.87 -19.29
N LEU A 11 33.18 21.00 -18.63
CA LEU A 11 32.50 22.19 -19.18
C LEU A 11 33.19 22.67 -20.45
N TYR A 12 34.52 22.78 -20.43
CA TYR A 12 35.32 23.21 -21.58
C TYR A 12 35.34 22.19 -22.71
N VAL A 13 35.36 20.89 -22.37
CA VAL A 13 35.24 19.80 -23.35
C VAL A 13 33.89 19.83 -24.05
N ASN A 14 32.80 20.10 -23.29
CA ASN A 14 31.45 20.15 -23.86
C ASN A 14 31.26 21.37 -24.78
N GLN A 15 31.84 22.49 -24.45
CA GLN A 15 31.77 23.71 -25.25
C GLN A 15 32.81 23.73 -26.41
N LYS A 16 33.68 22.70 -26.52
CA LYS A 16 34.80 22.64 -27.50
C LYS A 16 35.79 23.81 -27.37
N ILE A 17 35.92 24.37 -26.19
CA ILE A 17 36.81 25.49 -25.89
C ILE A 17 38.07 24.97 -25.21
N LYS A 18 39.25 25.38 -25.67
CA LYS A 18 40.53 25.04 -25.03
C LYS A 18 40.71 25.93 -23.78
N PRO A 19 40.75 25.35 -22.58
CA PRO A 19 40.91 26.14 -21.36
C PRO A 19 42.33 26.64 -21.18
N ASN A 20 42.49 27.72 -20.38
CA ASN A 20 43.80 28.12 -19.88
C ASN A 20 44.20 27.16 -18.74
N TYR A 21 45.05 26.19 -19.06
CA TYR A 21 45.46 25.13 -18.12
C TYR A 21 46.20 25.68 -16.90
N ALA A 22 46.98 26.82 -17.05
CA ALA A 22 47.71 27.39 -15.96
C ALA A 22 46.78 28.09 -14.95
N GLU A 23 45.72 28.70 -15.42
CA GLU A 23 44.71 29.35 -14.60
C GLU A 23 43.87 28.33 -13.82
N LEU A 24 43.38 27.29 -14.50
CA LEU A 24 42.67 26.20 -13.86
C LEU A 24 43.54 25.43 -12.87
N ALA A 25 44.85 25.26 -13.17
CA ALA A 25 45.78 24.63 -12.24
C ALA A 25 45.91 25.43 -10.94
N ARG A 26 45.93 26.77 -11.02
CA ARG A 26 45.92 27.64 -9.83
C ARG A 26 44.58 27.55 -9.06
N GLN A 27 43.46 27.56 -9.78
CA GLN A 27 42.14 27.47 -9.20
C GLN A 27 41.90 26.16 -8.42
N TYR A 28 42.37 25.04 -9.00
CA TYR A 28 42.22 23.72 -8.38
C TYR A 28 43.43 23.30 -7.50
N ARG A 29 44.38 24.21 -7.25
CA ARG A 29 45.61 23.92 -6.51
C ARG A 29 46.25 22.61 -6.97
N SER A 30 46.49 22.49 -8.26
CA SER A 30 46.98 21.31 -8.92
C SER A 30 48.07 21.62 -9.93
N ASP A 31 48.80 20.61 -10.39
CA ASP A 31 49.78 20.76 -11.44
C ASP A 31 49.12 21.00 -12.80
N TYR A 32 49.72 21.84 -13.63
CA TYR A 32 49.29 22.13 -15.00
C TYR A 32 49.11 20.83 -15.84
N ARG A 33 50.03 19.88 -15.68
CA ARG A 33 50.00 18.60 -16.42
C ARG A 33 48.77 17.78 -16.06
N THR A 34 48.30 17.82 -14.80
CA THR A 34 47.11 17.14 -14.33
C THR A 34 45.86 17.69 -14.99
N VAL A 35 45.72 19.01 -15.08
CA VAL A 35 44.57 19.64 -15.75
C VAL A 35 44.59 19.38 -17.26
N LYS A 36 45.75 19.48 -17.88
CA LYS A 36 45.91 19.16 -19.31
C LYS A 36 45.54 17.70 -19.62
N SER A 37 46.01 16.75 -18.82
CA SER A 37 45.69 15.32 -18.96
C SER A 37 44.18 15.07 -18.78
N ALA A 38 43.52 15.72 -17.82
CA ALA A 38 42.10 15.64 -17.61
C ALA A 38 41.29 16.12 -18.84
N TYR A 39 41.71 17.21 -19.46
CA TYR A 39 41.06 17.74 -20.67
C TYR A 39 41.25 16.81 -21.87
N GLU A 40 42.46 16.33 -22.11
CA GLU A 40 42.76 15.37 -23.20
C GLU A 40 42.00 14.07 -23.04
N GLN A 41 41.87 13.59 -21.81
CA GLN A 41 41.10 12.40 -21.49
C GLN A 41 39.59 12.65 -21.68
N GLY A 42 39.07 13.81 -21.31
CA GLY A 42 37.70 14.24 -21.59
C GLY A 42 37.35 14.22 -23.08
N ILE A 43 38.25 14.74 -23.94
CA ILE A 43 38.11 14.72 -25.40
C ILE A 43 38.14 13.28 -25.94
N LYS A 44 39.07 12.46 -25.46
CA LYS A 44 39.14 11.05 -25.86
C LYS A 44 37.87 10.29 -25.50
N ASN A 45 37.33 10.49 -24.29
CA ASN A 45 36.12 9.86 -23.84
C ASN A 45 34.91 10.31 -24.67
N LYS A 46 34.81 11.58 -25.05
CA LYS A 46 33.76 12.12 -25.92
C LYS A 46 33.84 11.52 -27.33
N LYS A 47 35.02 11.44 -27.92
CA LYS A 47 35.23 10.79 -29.21
C LYS A 47 34.92 9.30 -29.18
N ASN A 48 35.25 8.61 -28.09
CA ASN A 48 34.95 7.17 -27.92
C ASN A 48 33.47 6.94 -27.61
N GLY A 49 32.76 7.92 -27.04
CA GLY A 49 31.29 7.88 -26.82
C GLY A 49 30.51 8.06 -28.13
N GLU A 50 31.05 8.81 -29.09
CA GLU A 50 30.47 8.95 -30.45
C GLU A 50 30.80 7.78 -31.38
N GLN A 51 31.86 7.03 -31.10
CA GLN A 51 32.10 5.75 -31.78
C GLN A 51 31.22 4.69 -31.11
N LYS A 52 30.11 4.33 -31.77
CA LYS A 52 29.35 3.12 -31.45
C LYS A 52 30.31 2.02 -31.07
N ARG A 53 30.25 1.46 -29.86
CA ARG A 53 31.03 0.31 -29.44
C ARG A 53 30.99 -0.69 -30.58
N LYS A 54 32.15 -0.94 -31.25
CA LYS A 54 32.27 -2.04 -32.20
C LYS A 54 31.81 -3.28 -31.45
N VAL A 55 30.68 -3.81 -31.86
CA VAL A 55 30.16 -5.06 -31.35
C VAL A 55 31.28 -6.07 -31.65
N LYS A 56 31.92 -6.59 -30.61
CA LYS A 56 32.77 -7.77 -30.76
C LYS A 56 31.87 -8.81 -31.41
N ASN A 57 32.27 -9.34 -32.58
CA ASN A 57 31.60 -10.47 -33.20
C ASN A 57 31.58 -11.62 -32.20
N SER A 58 30.56 -11.62 -31.33
CA SER A 58 30.28 -12.75 -30.46
C SER A 58 29.72 -13.86 -31.36
N ARG A 59 30.21 -15.07 -31.18
CA ARG A 59 29.63 -16.25 -31.83
C ARG A 59 28.11 -16.22 -31.58
N PRO A 60 27.28 -16.51 -32.61
CA PRO A 60 25.84 -16.52 -32.46
C PRO A 60 25.47 -17.44 -31.28
N SER A 61 24.73 -16.88 -30.33
CA SER A 61 24.27 -17.62 -29.15
C SER A 61 23.07 -18.48 -29.53
N LYS A 62 22.96 -19.68 -28.96
CA LYS A 62 21.73 -20.49 -29.05
C LYS A 62 20.48 -19.74 -28.53
N PHE A 63 20.70 -18.60 -27.87
CA PHE A 63 19.66 -17.73 -27.31
C PHE A 63 19.14 -16.70 -28.35
N ASP A 64 19.97 -16.29 -29.30
CA ASP A 64 19.66 -15.21 -30.26
C ASP A 64 18.36 -15.41 -31.05
N PRO A 65 17.99 -16.62 -31.48
CA PRO A 65 16.72 -16.85 -32.20
C PRO A 65 15.48 -16.57 -31.35
N PHE A 66 15.61 -16.57 -30.02
CA PHE A 66 14.49 -16.37 -29.09
C PHE A 66 14.33 -14.91 -28.64
N ASN A 67 15.30 -14.02 -28.93
CA ASN A 67 15.29 -12.62 -28.54
C ASN A 67 13.99 -11.90 -28.95
N PRO A 68 13.51 -12.00 -30.22
CA PRO A 68 12.28 -11.30 -30.62
C PRO A 68 11.05 -11.75 -29.81
N ILE A 69 10.98 -13.06 -29.53
CA ILE A 69 9.88 -13.65 -28.75
C ILE A 69 9.94 -13.14 -27.30
N ILE A 70 11.14 -13.06 -26.72
CA ILE A 70 11.34 -12.61 -25.36
C ILE A 70 10.95 -11.14 -25.23
N GLU A 71 11.37 -10.30 -26.17
CA GLU A 71 11.03 -8.87 -26.19
C GLU A 71 9.53 -8.65 -26.33
N GLU A 72 8.85 -9.36 -27.23
CA GLU A 72 7.39 -9.32 -27.36
C GLU A 72 6.69 -9.65 -26.04
N LYS A 73 7.10 -10.73 -25.38
CA LYS A 73 6.50 -11.17 -24.11
C LYS A 73 6.86 -10.25 -22.94
N LEU A 74 8.02 -9.59 -22.98
CA LEU A 74 8.37 -8.55 -22.01
C LEU A 74 7.48 -7.31 -22.14
N LEU A 75 7.17 -6.88 -23.37
CA LEU A 75 6.24 -5.78 -23.63
C LEU A 75 4.83 -6.08 -23.10
N LEU A 76 4.41 -7.36 -23.19
CA LEU A 76 3.15 -7.84 -22.60
C LEU A 76 3.19 -7.96 -21.06
N GLY A 77 4.32 -7.64 -20.41
CA GLY A 77 4.46 -7.68 -18.96
C GLY A 77 4.68 -9.07 -18.37
N CYS A 78 5.00 -10.08 -19.20
CA CYS A 78 5.23 -11.44 -18.74
C CYS A 78 6.45 -11.54 -17.81
N SER A 79 6.39 -12.45 -16.82
CA SER A 79 7.53 -12.70 -15.94
C SER A 79 8.62 -13.50 -16.64
N ALA A 80 9.89 -13.29 -16.28
CA ALA A 80 11.03 -14.02 -16.85
C ALA A 80 10.87 -15.55 -16.74
N LYS A 81 10.21 -16.06 -15.68
CA LYS A 81 9.96 -17.49 -15.50
C LYS A 81 8.89 -18.01 -16.48
N ALA A 82 7.86 -17.21 -16.74
CA ALA A 82 6.82 -17.56 -17.72
C ALA A 82 7.42 -17.58 -19.15
N ILE A 83 8.24 -16.58 -19.47
CA ILE A 83 8.94 -16.47 -20.76
C ILE A 83 9.89 -17.68 -20.94
N PHE A 84 10.68 -18.01 -19.92
CA PHE A 84 11.58 -19.18 -19.96
C PHE A 84 10.81 -20.47 -20.29
N LYS A 85 9.73 -20.77 -19.54
CA LYS A 85 8.91 -21.95 -19.80
C LYS A 85 8.27 -21.97 -21.20
N PHE A 86 7.94 -20.79 -21.72
CA PHE A 86 7.37 -20.66 -23.05
C PHE A 86 8.39 -20.96 -24.14
N ILE A 87 9.61 -20.41 -24.07
CA ILE A 87 10.68 -20.66 -25.05
C ILE A 87 11.27 -22.06 -24.93
N GLU A 88 11.29 -22.63 -23.69
CA GLU A 88 11.67 -24.03 -23.45
C GLU A 88 10.79 -25.00 -24.27
N LYS A 89 9.47 -24.77 -24.26
CA LYS A 89 8.52 -25.53 -25.11
C LYS A 89 8.75 -25.31 -26.62
N LYS A 90 9.43 -24.22 -27.00
CA LYS A 90 9.80 -23.90 -28.38
C LYS A 90 11.22 -24.37 -28.75
N GLY A 91 11.85 -25.19 -27.90
CA GLY A 91 13.13 -25.80 -28.18
C GLY A 91 14.34 -25.05 -27.61
N PHE A 92 14.17 -24.14 -26.68
CA PHE A 92 15.30 -23.51 -25.99
C PHE A 92 15.88 -24.46 -24.92
N GLU A 93 17.14 -24.86 -25.11
CA GLU A 93 17.88 -25.80 -24.23
C GLU A 93 18.80 -25.07 -23.20
N GLY A 94 18.67 -23.78 -23.05
CA GLY A 94 19.49 -22.99 -22.14
C GLY A 94 18.98 -22.96 -20.71
N LYS A 95 19.79 -22.39 -19.79
CA LYS A 95 19.42 -22.27 -18.39
C LYS A 95 18.55 -21.01 -18.13
N TYR A 96 17.64 -21.11 -17.15
CA TYR A 96 16.80 -20.00 -16.72
C TYR A 96 17.57 -18.73 -16.38
N THR A 97 18.77 -18.84 -15.81
CA THR A 97 19.62 -17.69 -15.45
C THR A 97 19.89 -16.76 -16.64
N ILE A 98 20.15 -17.31 -17.84
CA ILE A 98 20.40 -16.52 -19.05
C ILE A 98 19.17 -15.69 -19.41
N VAL A 99 17.99 -16.32 -19.41
CA VAL A 99 16.71 -15.64 -19.70
C VAL A 99 16.41 -14.57 -18.66
N ARG A 100 16.68 -14.87 -17.39
CA ARG A 100 16.46 -13.91 -16.28
C ARG A 100 17.35 -12.67 -16.41
N GLU A 101 18.63 -12.85 -16.72
CA GLU A 101 19.57 -11.75 -16.93
C GLU A 101 19.16 -10.92 -18.14
N TYR A 102 18.88 -11.55 -19.26
CA TYR A 102 18.40 -10.86 -20.46
C TYR A 102 17.12 -10.05 -20.17
N CYS A 103 16.13 -10.65 -19.52
CA CYS A 103 14.91 -9.96 -19.14
C CYS A 103 15.16 -8.80 -18.16
N LYS A 104 16.18 -8.89 -17.31
CA LYS A 104 16.55 -7.81 -16.38
C LYS A 104 17.15 -6.62 -17.16
N ASP A 105 18.01 -6.89 -18.13
CA ASP A 105 18.70 -5.86 -18.91
C ASP A 105 17.78 -5.20 -19.95
N HIS A 106 16.80 -5.96 -20.47
CA HIS A 106 15.83 -5.51 -21.48
C HIS A 106 14.46 -5.19 -20.91
N LYS A 107 14.23 -5.31 -19.60
CA LYS A 107 13.09 -4.63 -18.98
C LYS A 107 13.28 -3.15 -19.31
N ALA A 108 12.43 -2.68 -20.26
CA ALA A 108 12.32 -1.26 -20.52
C ALA A 108 12.45 -0.53 -19.20
N GLU A 109 13.43 0.37 -19.08
CA GLU A 109 13.52 1.23 -17.92
C GLU A 109 12.12 1.81 -17.79
N LYS A 110 11.34 1.25 -16.86
CA LYS A 110 10.13 1.96 -16.41
C LYS A 110 10.72 3.26 -16.01
N ILE A 111 10.51 4.28 -16.82
CA ILE A 111 10.80 5.66 -16.45
C ILE A 111 10.33 5.73 -15.02
N LYS A 112 11.27 5.83 -14.09
CA LYS A 112 10.97 5.97 -12.68
C LYS A 112 10.22 7.29 -12.65
N GLN A 113 8.89 7.20 -12.78
CA GLN A 113 8.05 8.36 -12.60
C GLN A 113 8.39 8.83 -11.21
N ALA A 114 8.93 10.05 -11.14
CA ALA A 114 9.24 10.66 -9.87
C ALA A 114 7.97 10.55 -9.04
N THR A 115 8.00 9.72 -8.01
CA THR A 115 6.87 9.55 -7.11
C THR A 115 6.86 10.85 -6.31
N ILE A 116 5.97 11.77 -6.66
CA ILE A 116 5.75 12.97 -5.86
C ILE A 116 5.32 12.43 -4.50
N ARG A 117 6.17 12.58 -3.50
CA ARG A 117 5.79 12.30 -2.11
C ARG A 117 4.67 13.27 -1.80
N VAL A 118 3.46 12.74 -1.65
CA VAL A 118 2.33 13.53 -1.17
C VAL A 118 2.67 13.94 0.26
N THR A 119 2.85 15.24 0.47
CA THR A 119 3.05 15.79 1.81
C THR A 119 1.70 15.76 2.51
N HIS A 120 1.55 14.86 3.47
CA HIS A 120 0.34 14.80 4.27
C HIS A 120 0.34 15.91 5.32
N GLN A 121 -0.79 16.57 5.49
CA GLN A 121 -1.02 17.53 6.57
C GLN A 121 -1.67 16.81 7.76
N PRO A 122 -1.43 17.25 9.00
CA PRO A 122 -2.08 16.70 10.19
C PRO A 122 -3.60 16.74 10.05
N ALA A 123 -4.28 15.66 10.42
CA ALA A 123 -5.74 15.52 10.44
C ALA A 123 -6.47 15.83 9.11
N LEU A 124 -5.74 15.99 8.01
CA LEU A 124 -6.38 16.24 6.71
C LEU A 124 -7.06 14.97 6.19
N ALA A 125 -6.41 13.83 6.25
CA ALA A 125 -6.90 12.61 5.62
C ALA A 125 -6.83 11.40 6.54
N GLY A 126 -7.81 10.50 6.40
CA GLY A 126 -7.78 9.10 6.84
C GLY A 126 -7.85 8.18 5.63
N GLN A 127 -7.27 7.00 5.71
CA GLN A 127 -7.35 5.98 4.65
C GLN A 127 -7.96 4.71 5.21
N VAL A 128 -8.91 4.15 4.48
CA VAL A 128 -9.65 2.92 4.85
C VAL A 128 -9.46 1.85 3.79
N ASP A 129 -9.25 0.63 4.25
CA ASP A 129 -9.19 -0.56 3.41
C ASP A 129 -9.65 -1.81 4.16
N TRP A 130 -9.89 -2.90 3.42
CA TRP A 130 -10.15 -4.22 3.96
C TRP A 130 -9.04 -5.19 3.59
N LYS A 131 -8.52 -5.94 4.56
CA LYS A 131 -7.78 -7.15 4.28
C LYS A 131 -8.78 -8.32 4.37
N GLU A 132 -9.13 -8.84 3.23
CA GLU A 132 -10.18 -9.84 3.09
C GLU A 132 -9.65 -11.26 3.30
N GLU A 133 -10.54 -12.15 3.75
CA GLU A 133 -10.34 -13.60 3.78
C GLU A 133 -9.04 -14.06 4.48
N MET A 134 -8.66 -13.37 5.56
CA MET A 134 -7.59 -13.84 6.42
C MET A 134 -7.96 -15.17 7.05
N LYS A 135 -6.99 -16.09 7.14
CA LYS A 135 -7.17 -17.40 7.77
C LYS A 135 -6.07 -17.63 8.76
N LEU A 136 -6.43 -17.93 9.98
CA LEU A 136 -5.54 -18.38 11.04
C LEU A 136 -6.11 -19.66 11.66
N ILE A 137 -5.23 -20.49 12.18
CA ILE A 137 -5.55 -21.80 12.75
C ILE A 137 -5.36 -21.74 14.26
N SER A 138 -6.36 -22.18 15.04
CA SER A 138 -6.28 -22.26 16.49
C SER A 138 -5.39 -23.43 16.97
N ARG A 139 -5.14 -23.52 18.27
CA ARG A 139 -4.45 -24.67 18.89
C ARG A 139 -5.23 -25.98 18.72
N GLU A 140 -6.52 -25.88 18.57
CA GLU A 140 -7.44 -27.02 18.40
C GLU A 140 -7.66 -27.36 16.91
N ASP A 141 -6.79 -26.86 15.99
CA ASP A 141 -6.89 -27.05 14.55
C ASP A 141 -8.17 -26.44 13.89
N GLU A 142 -8.85 -25.54 14.59
CA GLU A 142 -9.99 -24.81 14.02
C GLU A 142 -9.52 -23.69 13.10
N ILE A 143 -10.13 -23.57 11.92
CA ILE A 143 -9.81 -22.53 10.95
C ILE A 143 -10.72 -21.32 11.19
N TYR A 144 -10.13 -20.22 11.62
CA TYR A 144 -10.79 -18.93 11.75
C TYR A 144 -10.61 -18.13 10.46
N GLN A 145 -11.72 -17.93 9.73
CA GLN A 145 -11.75 -17.07 8.54
C GLN A 145 -12.44 -15.77 8.88
N PHE A 146 -11.75 -14.65 8.63
CA PHE A 146 -12.21 -13.32 9.02
C PHE A 146 -11.66 -12.25 8.07
N ASN A 147 -12.18 -11.02 8.19
CA ASN A 147 -11.65 -9.85 7.52
C ASN A 147 -11.04 -8.91 8.55
N LEU A 148 -10.11 -8.07 8.14
CA LEU A 148 -9.58 -6.99 8.95
C LEU A 148 -9.98 -5.65 8.34
N PHE A 149 -10.63 -4.83 9.14
CA PHE A 149 -10.81 -3.41 8.85
C PHE A 149 -9.51 -2.68 9.16
N LEU A 150 -9.02 -1.92 8.20
CA LEU A 150 -7.76 -1.18 8.29
C LEU A 150 -8.02 0.30 8.15
N TYR A 151 -7.58 1.07 9.13
CA TYR A 151 -7.63 2.51 9.13
C TYR A 151 -6.26 3.11 9.43
N VAL A 152 -5.85 4.14 8.70
CA VAL A 152 -4.56 4.82 8.90
C VAL A 152 -4.74 6.32 8.75
N LEU A 153 -4.16 7.09 9.67
CA LEU A 153 -3.90 8.51 9.49
C LEU A 153 -2.57 8.69 8.72
N PRO A 154 -2.57 9.17 7.47
CA PRO A 154 -1.37 9.15 6.63
C PRO A 154 -0.24 10.07 7.11
N TYR A 155 -0.54 11.08 7.93
CA TYR A 155 0.46 11.98 8.48
C TYR A 155 1.30 11.30 9.56
N SER A 156 0.69 10.91 10.68
CA SER A 156 1.39 10.27 11.81
C SER A 156 1.70 8.80 11.60
N LYS A 157 1.02 8.15 10.65
CA LYS A 157 0.97 6.70 10.48
C LYS A 157 0.27 5.97 11.64
N LYS A 158 -0.52 6.68 12.46
CA LYS A 158 -1.38 6.07 13.47
C LYS A 158 -2.40 5.16 12.80
N LYS A 159 -2.54 3.95 13.31
CA LYS A 159 -3.33 2.87 12.73
C LYS A 159 -4.42 2.43 13.69
N TYR A 160 -5.53 1.98 13.14
CA TYR A 160 -6.53 1.19 13.83
C TYR A 160 -6.84 -0.06 12.99
N ILE A 161 -6.87 -1.21 13.64
CA ILE A 161 -7.11 -2.51 13.02
C ILE A 161 -8.15 -3.22 13.86
N THR A 162 -9.15 -3.79 13.23
CA THR A 162 -10.14 -4.61 13.93
C THR A 162 -10.61 -5.77 13.08
N LEU A 163 -10.88 -6.91 13.74
CA LEU A 163 -11.43 -8.10 13.13
C LEU A 163 -12.93 -7.94 12.86
N THR A 164 -13.38 -8.42 11.72
CA THR A 164 -14.80 -8.51 11.38
C THR A 164 -15.10 -9.80 10.63
N PHE A 165 -16.36 -10.28 10.69
CA PHE A 165 -16.78 -11.45 9.96
C PHE A 165 -17.53 -11.12 8.68
N ASP A 166 -17.96 -9.88 8.52
CA ASP A 166 -18.57 -9.38 7.30
C ASP A 166 -18.03 -7.98 6.95
N ARG A 167 -18.43 -7.45 5.81
CA ARG A 167 -18.07 -6.13 5.31
C ARG A 167 -19.33 -5.35 4.94
N LYS A 168 -20.42 -5.58 5.67
CA LYS A 168 -21.68 -4.87 5.47
C LYS A 168 -21.52 -3.39 5.84
N GLN A 169 -22.48 -2.58 5.43
CA GLN A 169 -22.45 -1.15 5.69
C GLN A 169 -22.53 -0.83 7.18
N ASP A 170 -23.32 -1.59 7.93
CA ASP A 170 -23.42 -1.45 9.39
C ASP A 170 -22.06 -1.73 10.06
N THR A 171 -21.40 -2.81 9.66
CA THR A 171 -20.07 -3.16 10.13
C THR A 171 -19.05 -2.06 9.79
N LEU A 172 -19.14 -1.47 8.60
CA LEU A 172 -18.30 -0.35 8.21
C LEU A 172 -18.52 0.87 9.11
N PHE A 173 -19.77 1.24 9.42
CA PHE A 173 -20.08 2.38 10.27
C PHE A 173 -19.55 2.18 11.69
N TYR A 174 -19.75 0.99 12.23
CA TYR A 174 -19.20 0.63 13.53
C TYR A 174 -17.66 0.69 13.53
N CYS A 175 -17.00 0.10 12.55
CA CYS A 175 -15.54 0.11 12.45
C CYS A 175 -14.99 1.54 12.30
N LEU A 176 -15.66 2.40 11.54
CA LEU A 176 -15.29 3.82 11.43
C LEU A 176 -15.44 4.54 12.77
N HIS A 177 -16.56 4.34 13.49
CA HIS A 177 -16.76 4.92 14.81
C HIS A 177 -15.65 4.50 15.80
N GLU A 178 -15.33 3.21 15.85
CA GLU A 178 -14.27 2.69 16.72
C GLU A 178 -12.89 3.25 16.32
N ALA A 179 -12.62 3.38 15.00
CA ALA A 179 -11.40 4.00 14.52
C ALA A 179 -11.29 5.47 14.95
N PHE A 180 -12.38 6.24 14.87
CA PHE A 180 -12.43 7.63 15.32
C PHE A 180 -12.24 7.74 16.83
N TYR A 181 -12.87 6.85 17.59
CA TYR A 181 -12.69 6.79 19.04
C TYR A 181 -11.24 6.49 19.41
N HIS A 182 -10.63 5.46 18.77
CA HIS A 182 -9.25 5.05 19.00
C HIS A 182 -8.24 6.14 18.61
N THR A 183 -8.48 6.87 17.54
CA THR A 183 -7.62 7.97 17.09
C THR A 183 -7.93 9.32 17.72
N GLY A 184 -8.97 9.39 18.58
CA GLY A 184 -9.35 10.58 19.33
C GLY A 184 -10.05 11.64 18.48
N GLY A 185 -10.59 11.29 17.32
CA GLY A 185 -11.36 12.19 16.47
C GLY A 185 -11.39 11.80 14.99
N ILE A 186 -11.92 12.69 14.19
CA ILE A 186 -12.26 12.47 12.76
C ILE A 186 -11.42 13.42 11.90
N PRO A 187 -10.71 12.93 10.87
CA PRO A 187 -10.00 13.78 9.90
C PRO A 187 -11.00 14.46 8.96
N GLN A 188 -10.55 15.51 8.25
CA GLN A 188 -11.40 16.26 7.30
C GLN A 188 -11.89 15.40 6.14
N GLU A 189 -11.03 14.51 5.63
CA GLU A 189 -11.33 13.63 4.49
C GLU A 189 -11.06 12.18 4.85
N ILE A 190 -11.86 11.26 4.33
CA ILE A 190 -11.57 9.83 4.43
C ILE A 190 -11.57 9.22 3.02
N TRP A 191 -10.48 8.53 2.72
CA TRP A 191 -10.21 7.94 1.41
C TRP A 191 -10.57 6.46 1.41
N PHE A 192 -11.55 6.11 0.57
CA PHE A 192 -12.05 4.75 0.42
C PHE A 192 -11.66 4.20 -0.95
N ASP A 193 -11.52 2.89 -1.03
CA ASP A 193 -11.56 2.21 -2.32
C ASP A 193 -13.01 2.16 -2.84
N ASN A 194 -13.18 1.70 -4.08
CA ASN A 194 -14.50 1.58 -4.71
C ASN A 194 -15.31 0.40 -4.14
N MET A 195 -15.48 0.38 -2.81
CA MET A 195 -16.30 -0.66 -2.14
C MET A 195 -17.79 -0.35 -2.31
N LYS A 196 -18.57 -1.39 -2.56
CA LYS A 196 -20.03 -1.29 -2.79
C LYS A 196 -20.80 -0.69 -1.60
N THR A 197 -20.27 -0.81 -0.40
CA THR A 197 -20.85 -0.22 0.83
C THR A 197 -20.69 1.29 0.89
N VAL A 198 -19.81 1.87 0.10
CA VAL A 198 -19.49 3.31 0.05
C VAL A 198 -19.95 3.94 -1.25
N VAL A 199 -19.76 3.26 -2.38
CA VAL A 199 -19.93 3.82 -3.73
C VAL A 199 -20.88 2.96 -4.53
N ASP A 200 -21.99 3.55 -4.98
CA ASP A 200 -22.94 2.90 -5.91
C ASP A 200 -22.39 2.90 -7.34
N GLN A 201 -21.73 4.01 -7.73
CA GLN A 201 -21.09 4.12 -9.04
C GLN A 201 -19.69 4.73 -8.90
N SER A 202 -18.69 3.97 -9.33
CA SER A 202 -17.29 4.42 -9.33
C SER A 202 -17.06 5.51 -10.39
N ARG A 203 -16.11 6.40 -10.09
CA ARG A 203 -15.70 7.45 -11.01
C ARG A 203 -15.08 6.85 -12.27
N THR A 204 -15.62 7.23 -13.45
CA THR A 204 -15.00 6.98 -14.76
C THR A 204 -14.51 8.30 -15.36
N GLN A 205 -13.90 8.25 -16.57
CA GLN A 205 -13.52 9.48 -17.29
C GLN A 205 -14.75 10.39 -17.59
N PHE A 206 -15.94 9.81 -17.68
CA PHE A 206 -17.16 10.50 -18.12
C PHE A 206 -18.22 10.64 -17.02
N ARG A 207 -18.06 10.01 -15.85
CA ARG A 207 -19.07 10.02 -14.77
C ARG A 207 -18.44 10.42 -13.44
N LYS A 208 -19.18 11.24 -12.67
CA LYS A 208 -18.84 11.58 -11.29
C LYS A 208 -19.08 10.36 -10.38
N VAL A 209 -18.41 10.34 -9.22
CA VAL A 209 -18.68 9.35 -8.16
C VAL A 209 -20.09 9.55 -7.64
N HIS A 210 -20.81 8.46 -7.44
CA HIS A 210 -22.08 8.46 -6.71
C HIS A 210 -21.91 7.62 -5.45
N PHE A 211 -21.89 8.29 -4.31
CA PHE A 211 -21.83 7.63 -3.00
C PHE A 211 -23.21 7.06 -2.66
N ASN A 212 -23.21 5.95 -1.91
CA ASN A 212 -24.41 5.40 -1.33
C ASN A 212 -25.08 6.45 -0.41
N ASN A 213 -26.38 6.63 -0.52
CA ASN A 213 -27.10 7.70 0.19
C ASN A 213 -26.96 7.59 1.72
N ARG A 214 -27.09 6.37 2.29
CA ARG A 214 -26.97 6.11 3.72
C ARG A 214 -25.54 6.36 4.20
N PHE A 215 -24.54 5.94 3.43
CA PHE A 215 -23.14 6.23 3.71
C PHE A 215 -22.83 7.73 3.64
N TYR A 216 -23.38 8.43 2.65
CA TYR A 216 -23.19 9.86 2.50
C TYR A 216 -23.82 10.65 3.65
N ALA A 217 -25.01 10.23 4.12
CA ALA A 217 -25.61 10.79 5.33
C ALA A 217 -24.70 10.60 6.55
N PHE A 218 -24.22 9.36 6.77
CA PHE A 218 -23.25 9.06 7.84
C PHE A 218 -22.00 9.94 7.77
N SER A 219 -21.44 10.15 6.59
CA SER A 219 -20.26 11.00 6.44
C SER A 219 -20.50 12.46 6.82
N LYS A 220 -21.71 12.97 6.54
CA LYS A 220 -22.13 14.32 6.95
C LYS A 220 -22.32 14.44 8.45
N ASP A 221 -23.00 13.46 9.06
CA ASP A 221 -23.24 13.45 10.51
C ASP A 221 -21.93 13.30 11.29
N ALA A 222 -20.96 12.54 10.74
CA ALA A 222 -19.63 12.41 11.29
C ALA A 222 -18.74 13.64 11.00
N GLY A 223 -19.06 14.47 10.00
CA GLY A 223 -18.33 15.69 9.67
C GLY A 223 -17.09 15.49 8.79
N PHE A 224 -17.00 14.39 8.01
CA PHE A 224 -15.91 14.19 7.07
C PHE A 224 -16.36 14.18 5.61
N VAL A 225 -15.44 14.50 4.70
CA VAL A 225 -15.67 14.41 3.25
C VAL A 225 -15.20 13.05 2.74
N PRO A 226 -16.07 12.19 2.19
CA PRO A 226 -15.66 10.92 1.63
C PRO A 226 -14.99 11.13 0.27
N ILE A 227 -13.83 10.54 0.07
CA ILE A 227 -13.07 10.57 -1.18
C ILE A 227 -12.95 9.14 -1.73
N SER A 228 -13.48 8.92 -2.93
CA SER A 228 -13.28 7.66 -3.66
C SER A 228 -11.95 7.70 -4.42
N CYS A 229 -11.11 6.72 -4.21
CA CYS A 229 -9.85 6.58 -4.93
C CYS A 229 -10.12 6.31 -6.41
N ARG A 230 -9.32 6.92 -7.29
CA ARG A 230 -9.40 6.63 -8.73
C ARG A 230 -8.86 5.23 -8.99
N ALA A 231 -9.61 4.43 -9.72
CA ALA A 231 -9.10 3.17 -10.25
C ALA A 231 -7.76 3.39 -10.96
N TYR A 232 -6.80 2.48 -10.76
CA TYR A 232 -5.47 2.49 -11.37
C TYR A 232 -4.52 3.64 -10.96
N ARG A 233 -4.76 4.33 -9.83
CA ARG A 233 -3.78 5.26 -9.22
C ARG A 233 -3.41 4.84 -7.80
N PRO A 234 -2.51 3.87 -7.63
CA PRO A 234 -2.12 3.32 -6.31
C PRO A 234 -1.42 4.35 -5.39
N GLN A 235 -0.96 5.46 -5.94
CA GLN A 235 -0.21 6.47 -5.18
C GLN A 235 -1.03 7.18 -4.09
N THR A 236 -2.36 7.12 -4.17
CA THR A 236 -3.26 7.83 -3.25
C THR A 236 -3.54 7.07 -1.95
N LYS A 237 -3.36 5.74 -1.92
CA LYS A 237 -3.64 4.86 -0.76
C LYS A 237 -2.41 4.13 -0.20
N GLY A 238 -1.22 4.61 -0.51
CA GLY A 238 0.03 3.90 -0.19
C GLY A 238 0.20 3.53 1.30
N SER A 239 -0.37 4.30 2.24
CA SER A 239 -0.23 4.01 3.67
C SER A 239 -1.07 2.80 4.09
N VAL A 240 -2.35 2.72 3.70
CA VAL A 240 -3.21 1.59 4.05
C VAL A 240 -2.89 0.34 3.26
N GLU A 241 -2.43 0.46 2.00
CA GLU A 241 -1.94 -0.68 1.23
C GLU A 241 -0.67 -1.30 1.85
N ALA A 242 0.23 -0.46 2.38
CA ALA A 242 1.39 -0.94 3.13
C ALA A 242 0.95 -1.66 4.41
N LEU A 243 -0.05 -1.14 5.12
CA LEU A 243 -0.63 -1.79 6.29
C LEU A 243 -1.26 -3.15 5.92
N ALA A 244 -2.03 -3.22 4.84
CA ALA A 244 -2.64 -4.47 4.37
C ALA A 244 -1.60 -5.57 4.07
N ARG A 245 -0.42 -5.20 3.55
CA ARG A 245 0.70 -6.13 3.38
C ARG A 245 1.31 -6.56 4.71
N THR A 246 1.37 -5.66 5.69
CA THR A 246 1.91 -5.96 7.02
C THR A 246 1.04 -6.96 7.78
N MET A 247 -0.26 -7.08 7.46
CA MET A 247 -1.16 -8.07 8.07
C MET A 247 -0.72 -9.51 7.85
N GLU A 248 0.11 -9.80 6.85
CA GLU A 248 0.70 -11.13 6.69
C GLU A 248 1.59 -11.55 7.87
N ARG A 249 2.08 -10.61 8.68
CA ARG A 249 2.82 -10.91 9.92
C ARG A 249 1.96 -11.66 10.95
N LEU A 250 0.63 -11.50 10.91
CA LEU A 250 -0.28 -12.23 11.79
C LEU A 250 -0.23 -13.75 11.61
N ARG A 251 0.30 -14.25 10.50
CA ARG A 251 0.46 -15.71 10.27
C ARG A 251 1.36 -16.40 11.29
N VAL A 252 2.21 -15.66 11.99
CA VAL A 252 3.06 -16.21 13.07
C VAL A 252 2.21 -16.72 14.25
N TYR A 253 0.99 -16.19 14.40
CA TYR A 253 0.08 -16.55 15.48
C TYR A 253 -0.79 -17.79 15.18
N ASN A 254 -0.54 -18.52 14.07
CA ASN A 254 -1.14 -19.85 13.88
C ASN A 254 -0.73 -20.76 15.05
N TYR A 255 -1.72 -21.48 15.59
CA TYR A 255 -1.59 -22.36 16.75
C TYR A 255 -1.24 -21.65 18.08
N GLU A 256 -1.40 -20.32 18.15
CA GLU A 256 -1.08 -19.52 19.34
C GLU A 256 -2.32 -19.03 20.10
N PHE A 257 -3.52 -19.31 19.62
CA PHE A 257 -4.80 -18.94 20.25
C PHE A 257 -5.77 -20.13 20.24
N SER A 258 -6.72 -20.14 21.20
CA SER A 258 -7.73 -21.21 21.33
C SER A 258 -9.14 -20.77 20.96
N ASN A 259 -9.43 -19.47 20.99
CA ASN A 259 -10.77 -18.95 20.75
C ASN A 259 -10.77 -17.56 20.10
N GLN A 260 -11.96 -17.11 19.70
CA GLN A 260 -12.13 -15.83 19.04
C GLN A 260 -11.69 -14.64 19.91
N GLN A 261 -11.88 -14.70 21.22
CA GLN A 261 -11.52 -13.59 22.13
C GLN A 261 -10.00 -13.44 22.21
N GLU A 262 -9.26 -14.54 22.27
CA GLU A 262 -7.80 -14.52 22.21
C GLU A 262 -7.30 -14.00 20.86
N LEU A 263 -7.95 -14.40 19.76
CA LEU A 263 -7.62 -13.88 18.44
C LEU A 263 -7.85 -12.36 18.33
N ILE A 264 -8.96 -11.85 18.86
CA ILE A 264 -9.23 -10.40 18.89
C ILE A 264 -8.15 -9.68 19.69
N LYS A 265 -7.80 -10.21 20.86
CA LYS A 265 -6.76 -9.64 21.73
C LYS A 265 -5.41 -9.59 21.01
N ILE A 266 -5.01 -10.66 20.31
CA ILE A 266 -3.80 -10.69 19.49
C ILE A 266 -3.81 -9.58 18.44
N ILE A 267 -4.93 -9.35 17.78
CA ILE A 267 -5.04 -8.31 16.74
C ILE A 267 -4.97 -6.91 17.36
N ASP A 268 -5.62 -6.69 18.50
CA ASP A 268 -5.56 -5.42 19.21
C ASP A 268 -4.13 -5.12 19.72
N GLU A 269 -3.45 -6.12 20.31
CA GLU A 269 -2.03 -6.02 20.72
C GLU A 269 -1.12 -5.74 19.53
N PHE A 270 -1.32 -6.45 18.42
CA PHE A 270 -0.55 -6.25 17.20
C PHE A 270 -0.76 -4.84 16.60
N CYS A 271 -1.98 -4.30 16.68
CA CYS A 271 -2.25 -2.92 16.29
C CYS A 271 -1.45 -1.93 17.14
N GLU A 272 -1.38 -2.14 18.45
CA GLU A 272 -0.62 -1.29 19.34
C GLU A 272 0.90 -1.42 19.12
N GLU A 273 1.42 -2.63 18.91
CA GLU A 273 2.82 -2.83 18.51
C GLU A 273 3.17 -2.00 17.27
N LEU A 274 2.35 -2.06 16.23
CA LEU A 274 2.56 -1.30 14.99
C LEU A 274 2.50 0.22 15.21
N ASN A 275 1.81 0.69 16.23
CA ASN A 275 1.73 2.10 16.60
C ASN A 275 2.93 2.54 17.48
N GLN A 276 3.65 1.58 18.09
CA GLN A 276 4.88 1.81 18.85
C GLN A 276 6.15 1.56 18.01
N GLU A 277 6.07 0.80 16.92
CA GLU A 277 7.19 0.59 16.00
C GLU A 277 7.53 1.88 15.24
N THR A 278 8.82 2.22 15.16
CA THR A 278 9.28 3.37 14.34
C THR A 278 8.88 3.19 12.87
N SER A 279 8.09 4.13 12.35
CA SER A 279 7.69 4.12 10.95
C SER A 279 8.82 4.55 10.03
N GLN A 280 9.19 3.73 9.06
CA GLN A 280 10.21 4.07 8.05
C GLN A 280 9.86 5.31 7.22
N ALA A 281 8.57 5.65 7.08
CA ALA A 281 8.12 6.77 6.27
C ALA A 281 8.28 8.12 6.98
N THR A 282 8.19 8.16 8.31
CA THR A 282 8.27 9.36 9.13
C THR A 282 9.51 9.39 10.01
N GLU A 283 10.23 8.24 10.12
CA GLU A 283 11.36 8.01 11.02
C GLU A 283 11.01 8.28 12.50
N ARG A 284 9.71 8.21 12.82
CA ARG A 284 9.15 8.46 14.16
C ARG A 284 8.16 7.37 14.56
N ILE A 285 7.91 7.26 15.85
CA ILE A 285 6.88 6.40 16.43
C ILE A 285 5.50 7.01 16.13
N PRO A 286 4.56 6.27 15.52
CA PRO A 286 3.24 6.77 15.16
C PRO A 286 2.46 7.38 16.34
N ASN A 287 2.45 6.73 17.50
CA ASN A 287 1.77 7.21 18.69
C ASN A 287 2.29 8.57 19.15
N GLU A 288 3.61 8.76 19.16
CA GLU A 288 4.23 10.02 19.56
C GLU A 288 3.92 11.14 18.58
N LEU A 289 4.10 10.88 17.28
CA LEU A 289 3.84 11.88 16.25
C LEU A 289 2.37 12.28 16.19
N TRP A 290 1.45 11.31 16.36
CA TRP A 290 0.02 11.57 16.45
C TRP A 290 -0.32 12.41 17.65
N LEU A 291 0.17 12.07 18.86
CA LEU A 291 -0.13 12.80 20.09
C LEU A 291 0.40 14.24 20.04
N GLU A 292 1.61 14.41 19.51
CA GLU A 292 2.32 15.70 19.47
C GLU A 292 1.75 16.66 18.41
N LYS A 293 1.35 16.14 17.23
CA LYS A 293 1.13 17.00 16.05
C LYS A 293 -0.18 16.78 15.29
N GLU A 294 -0.97 15.76 15.61
CA GLU A 294 -2.14 15.43 14.79
C GLU A 294 -3.44 15.39 15.57
N LYS A 295 -3.41 14.86 16.80
CA LYS A 295 -4.60 14.63 17.61
C LYS A 295 -5.45 15.88 17.82
N GLU A 296 -4.82 17.03 18.08
CA GLU A 296 -5.50 18.31 18.36
C GLU A 296 -6.25 18.87 17.14
N TYR A 297 -5.87 18.47 15.92
CA TYR A 297 -6.51 18.92 14.69
C TYR A 297 -7.64 18.03 14.21
N LEU A 298 -7.86 16.88 14.85
CA LEU A 298 -8.99 16.00 14.54
C LEU A 298 -10.30 16.62 15.07
N HIS A 299 -11.37 16.48 14.27
CA HIS A 299 -12.70 16.89 14.72
C HIS A 299 -13.22 15.97 15.82
N LEU A 300 -13.99 16.53 16.75
CA LEU A 300 -14.58 15.75 17.83
C LEU A 300 -15.56 14.71 17.27
N LEU A 301 -15.52 13.50 17.83
CA LEU A 301 -16.48 12.45 17.52
C LEU A 301 -17.84 12.80 18.13
N PRO A 302 -18.94 12.91 17.35
CA PRO A 302 -20.27 13.14 17.88
C PRO A 302 -20.71 11.98 18.81
N SER A 303 -21.18 12.30 20.00
CA SER A 303 -21.53 11.32 21.05
C SER A 303 -22.60 10.30 20.65
N HIS A 304 -23.45 10.62 19.68
CA HIS A 304 -24.56 9.76 19.24
C HIS A 304 -24.51 9.44 17.76
N LEU A 305 -23.29 9.43 17.16
CA LEU A 305 -23.12 9.24 15.71
C LEU A 305 -23.78 7.96 15.18
N LEU A 306 -23.71 6.86 15.92
CA LEU A 306 -24.26 5.58 15.49
C LEU A 306 -25.77 5.45 15.69
N LYS A 307 -26.34 6.22 16.63
CA LYS A 307 -27.74 6.07 17.03
C LYS A 307 -28.73 6.08 15.85
N PRO A 308 -28.71 7.07 14.94
CA PRO A 308 -29.64 7.11 13.80
C PRO A 308 -29.52 5.94 12.82
N TYR A 309 -28.39 5.22 12.85
CA TYR A 309 -28.09 4.15 11.89
C TYR A 309 -28.32 2.75 12.45
N PHE A 310 -28.53 2.62 13.77
CA PHE A 310 -28.67 1.35 14.48
C PHE A 310 -29.92 1.24 15.36
N GLU A 311 -30.75 2.28 15.41
CA GLU A 311 -32.02 2.26 16.16
C GLU A 311 -33.12 1.44 15.48
N GLU A 312 -33.00 1.18 14.14
CA GLU A 312 -33.91 0.26 13.46
C GLU A 312 -33.49 -1.18 13.71
N ASP A 313 -34.48 -2.07 13.92
CA ASP A 313 -34.32 -3.50 14.17
C ASP A 313 -33.22 -4.12 13.28
N ILE A 314 -32.08 -4.44 13.89
CA ILE A 314 -30.95 -5.00 13.16
C ILE A 314 -31.29 -6.44 12.85
N ARG A 315 -31.80 -6.71 11.64
CA ARG A 315 -32.17 -8.05 11.21
C ARG A 315 -30.98 -8.83 10.70
N ARG A 316 -30.85 -10.06 11.15
CA ARG A 316 -29.79 -10.99 10.73
C ARG A 316 -30.37 -12.36 10.49
N ILE A 317 -29.85 -13.04 9.45
CA ILE A 317 -30.18 -14.43 9.20
C ILE A 317 -29.25 -15.30 10.04
N VAL A 318 -29.82 -16.23 10.79
CA VAL A 318 -29.07 -17.23 11.55
C VAL A 318 -28.36 -18.16 10.58
N SER A 319 -27.05 -18.28 10.74
CA SER A 319 -26.21 -19.13 9.88
C SER A 319 -26.49 -20.62 10.13
N LYS A 320 -25.99 -21.47 9.22
CA LYS A 320 -26.07 -22.96 9.39
C LYS A 320 -25.30 -23.45 10.62
N GLU A 321 -24.39 -22.63 11.14
CA GLU A 321 -23.66 -22.91 12.39
C GLU A 321 -24.42 -22.45 13.63
N SER A 322 -25.67 -22.07 13.50
CA SER A 322 -26.52 -21.57 14.60
C SER A 322 -25.97 -20.27 15.24
N MET A 323 -25.40 -19.41 14.41
CA MET A 323 -24.74 -18.16 14.83
C MET A 323 -25.32 -16.96 14.09
N VAL A 324 -25.35 -15.82 14.77
CA VAL A 324 -25.51 -14.49 14.17
C VAL A 324 -24.25 -13.67 14.37
N HIS A 325 -23.89 -12.91 13.34
CA HIS A 325 -22.71 -12.06 13.37
C HIS A 325 -23.15 -10.62 13.61
N PHE A 326 -22.62 -10.04 14.66
CA PHE A 326 -22.84 -8.64 14.96
C PHE A 326 -21.55 -7.99 15.48
N ARG A 327 -21.16 -6.90 14.86
CA ARG A 327 -19.91 -6.21 15.16
C ARG A 327 -18.69 -7.15 15.03
N LYS A 328 -17.83 -7.24 16.07
CA LYS A 328 -16.67 -8.14 16.11
C LYS A 328 -16.99 -9.58 16.53
N CYS A 329 -18.23 -9.86 16.97
CA CYS A 329 -18.56 -11.09 17.68
C CYS A 329 -19.54 -11.96 16.90
N LYS A 330 -19.45 -13.28 17.17
CA LYS A 330 -20.45 -14.27 16.83
C LYS A 330 -21.26 -14.58 18.09
N TYR A 331 -22.58 -14.61 17.96
CA TYR A 331 -23.50 -14.94 19.05
C TYR A 331 -24.24 -16.22 18.69
N SER A 332 -24.25 -17.18 19.62
CA SER A 332 -25.00 -18.41 19.44
C SER A 332 -26.49 -18.15 19.55
N VAL A 333 -27.27 -18.76 18.71
CA VAL A 333 -28.74 -18.73 18.67
C VAL A 333 -29.25 -20.15 18.72
N ASP A 334 -30.45 -20.37 19.27
CA ASP A 334 -31.06 -21.69 19.29
C ASP A 334 -31.12 -22.27 17.86
N PRO A 335 -30.66 -23.53 17.64
CA PRO A 335 -30.62 -24.16 16.31
C PRO A 335 -31.94 -24.16 15.57
N LYS A 336 -33.06 -24.07 16.28
CA LYS A 336 -34.40 -23.98 15.66
C LYS A 336 -34.61 -22.75 14.77
N TYR A 337 -33.78 -21.73 14.95
CA TYR A 337 -33.83 -20.48 14.15
C TYR A 337 -32.85 -20.46 12.97
N ILE A 338 -32.15 -21.56 12.66
CA ILE A 338 -31.26 -21.63 11.49
C ILE A 338 -32.04 -21.29 10.22
N GLY A 339 -31.51 -20.31 9.46
CA GLY A 339 -32.14 -19.80 8.23
C GLY A 339 -33.27 -18.80 8.47
N CYS A 340 -33.71 -18.57 9.72
CA CYS A 340 -34.67 -17.52 10.06
C CYS A 340 -33.97 -16.18 10.16
N GLU A 341 -34.74 -15.12 9.89
CA GLU A 341 -34.33 -13.73 10.17
C GLU A 341 -34.68 -13.44 11.64
N VAL A 342 -33.74 -12.91 12.41
CA VAL A 342 -33.88 -12.53 13.81
C VAL A 342 -33.53 -11.06 14.00
N ASP A 343 -34.24 -10.40 14.93
CA ASP A 343 -33.99 -9.01 15.28
C ASP A 343 -32.96 -8.94 16.43
N LEU A 344 -31.93 -8.11 16.24
CA LEU A 344 -30.92 -7.85 17.25
C LEU A 344 -31.19 -6.49 17.90
N LYS A 345 -31.41 -6.47 19.20
CA LYS A 345 -31.56 -5.25 19.99
C LYS A 345 -30.34 -5.07 20.89
N VAL A 346 -29.60 -4.01 20.67
CA VAL A 346 -28.48 -3.63 21.54
C VAL A 346 -29.04 -2.87 22.73
N SER A 347 -28.63 -3.23 23.96
CA SER A 347 -29.01 -2.47 25.14
C SER A 347 -28.37 -1.09 25.14
N ASP A 348 -29.02 -0.10 25.79
CA ASP A 348 -28.49 1.27 25.90
C ASP A 348 -27.09 1.36 26.55
N SER A 349 -26.73 0.37 27.35
CA SER A 349 -25.38 0.22 27.94
C SER A 349 -24.36 -0.45 27.02
N GLU A 350 -24.75 -0.84 25.82
CA GLU A 350 -23.95 -1.60 24.83
C GLU A 350 -23.35 -2.94 25.35
N ASN A 351 -23.70 -3.36 26.56
CA ASN A 351 -23.15 -4.55 27.23
C ASN A 351 -23.95 -5.84 26.95
N HIS A 352 -25.16 -5.74 26.43
CA HIS A 352 -26.03 -6.89 26.16
C HIS A 352 -26.68 -6.77 24.79
N ILE A 353 -26.83 -7.92 24.12
CA ILE A 353 -27.58 -8.06 22.88
C ILE A 353 -28.70 -9.03 23.11
N ASN A 354 -29.93 -8.60 22.84
CA ASN A 354 -31.12 -9.44 22.78
C ASN A 354 -31.32 -9.90 21.32
N ILE A 355 -31.51 -11.19 21.14
CA ILE A 355 -31.71 -11.82 19.83
C ILE A 355 -33.11 -12.43 19.80
#